data_76347714db5a905a88349f43c0cc6da6
#
_entry.id   76347714db5a905a88349f43c0cc6da6
#
_cell.length_a   1.000
_cell.length_b   1.000
_cell.length_c   1.000
_cell.angle_alpha   90.00
_cell.angle_beta   90.00
_cell.angle_gamma   90.00
#
_symmetry.space_group_name_H-M   'P 1'
#
loop_
_entity.id
_entity.type
_entity.pdbx_description
1 polymer ?
#
loop_
_entity_poly.entity_id
_entity_poly.type
_entity_poly.pdbx_seq_one_letter_code
_entity_poly.pdbx_strand_id
1 'polypeptide(L)'
;MELDEDPEQAALREAREESGLEVELWGERPPTTGDGTRALIAPRFMDIHRITDTHEHIGLIYWARPRRGEVTLAATEHHQIRWCTAEELDALQPPVSEAVKWYARKAIEELSGLEGPGQCGA
;
A
#
# COMPACT_ATOMS: atom_id res chain seq x y z
N MET A 1 -12.85 -0.54 2.37
CA MET A 1 -13.34 -1.18 1.13
C MET A 1 -14.81 -0.84 0.97
N GLU A 2 -15.19 -0.40 -0.19
CA GLU A 2 -16.54 -0.02 -0.44
C GLU A 2 -17.40 -1.20 -0.89
N LEU A 3 -18.72 -0.99 -0.89
CA LEU A 3 -19.65 -2.00 -1.35
C LEU A 3 -19.34 -2.35 -2.80
N ASP A 4 -19.35 -3.63 -3.11
CA ASP A 4 -19.06 -4.16 -4.45
C ASP A 4 -17.62 -4.01 -4.93
N GLU A 5 -16.74 -3.50 -4.08
CA GLU A 5 -15.32 -3.47 -4.41
C GLU A 5 -14.62 -4.70 -3.88
N ASP A 6 -13.72 -5.27 -4.68
CA ASP A 6 -12.81 -6.28 -4.15
C ASP A 6 -11.61 -5.59 -3.49
N PRO A 7 -10.80 -6.32 -2.72
CA PRO A 7 -9.65 -5.71 -2.02
C PRO A 7 -8.65 -5.04 -2.96
N GLU A 8 -8.43 -5.59 -4.14
CA GLU A 8 -7.51 -5.03 -5.12
C GLU A 8 -8.01 -3.69 -5.64
N GLN A 9 -9.30 -3.63 -5.99
CA GLN A 9 -9.92 -2.38 -6.44
C GLN A 9 -9.86 -1.31 -5.36
N ALA A 10 -10.11 -1.70 -4.13
CA ALA A 10 -10.06 -0.77 -3.00
C ALA A 10 -8.66 -0.21 -2.82
N ALA A 11 -7.64 -1.06 -2.87
CA ALA A 11 -6.25 -0.64 -2.70
C ALA A 11 -5.85 0.36 -3.79
N LEU A 12 -6.21 0.08 -5.03
CA LEU A 12 -5.86 0.98 -6.15
C LEU A 12 -6.58 2.32 -6.03
N ARG A 13 -7.85 2.30 -5.64
CA ARG A 13 -8.62 3.53 -5.47
C ARG A 13 -8.05 4.38 -4.34
N GLU A 14 -7.78 3.76 -3.21
CA GLU A 14 -7.25 4.48 -2.04
C GLU A 14 -5.88 5.08 -2.33
N ALA A 15 -5.01 4.34 -3.02
CA ALA A 15 -3.69 4.87 -3.38
C ALA A 15 -3.83 6.12 -4.27
N ARG A 16 -4.74 6.07 -5.23
CA ARG A 16 -4.95 7.22 -6.11
C ARG A 16 -5.53 8.42 -5.37
N GLU A 17 -6.51 8.17 -4.51
CA GLU A 17 -7.14 9.24 -3.74
C GLU A 17 -6.18 9.90 -2.76
N GLU A 18 -5.33 9.12 -2.12
CA GLU A 18 -4.45 9.63 -1.09
C GLU A 18 -3.15 10.23 -1.61
N SER A 19 -2.62 9.68 -2.69
CA SER A 19 -1.31 10.11 -3.19
C SER A 19 -1.33 10.75 -4.57
N GLY A 20 -2.40 10.60 -5.31
CA GLY A 20 -2.45 11.06 -6.69
C GLY A 20 -1.72 10.14 -7.66
N LEU A 21 -1.18 9.03 -7.19
CA LEU A 21 -0.42 8.11 -8.03
C LEU A 21 -1.31 7.00 -8.57
N GLU A 22 -1.08 6.63 -9.81
CA GLU A 22 -1.58 5.37 -10.32
C GLU A 22 -0.52 4.32 -10.04
N VAL A 23 -0.90 3.26 -9.35
CA VAL A 23 0.04 2.24 -8.92
C VAL A 23 -0.34 0.89 -9.51
N GLU A 24 0.64 0.00 -9.50
CA GLU A 24 0.48 -1.39 -9.90
C GLU A 24 0.80 -2.23 -8.69
N LEU A 25 -0.13 -3.10 -8.32
CA LEU A 25 0.08 -3.97 -7.17
C LEU A 25 1.11 -5.05 -7.51
N TRP A 26 1.98 -5.33 -6.55
CA TRP A 26 3.02 -6.34 -6.69
C TRP A 26 2.50 -7.66 -6.15
N GLY A 27 2.74 -8.74 -6.90
CA GLY A 27 2.34 -10.06 -6.47
C GLY A 27 1.98 -10.91 -7.67
N GLU A 28 1.72 -12.17 -7.39
CA GLU A 28 1.34 -13.12 -8.43
C GLU A 28 -0.17 -13.21 -8.51
N ARG A 29 -0.68 -13.10 -9.72
CA ARG A 29 -2.11 -13.31 -9.97
C ARG A 29 -2.29 -14.71 -10.54
N PRO A 30 -3.19 -15.51 -9.94
CA PRO A 30 -3.49 -16.82 -10.53
C PRO A 30 -3.98 -16.68 -11.97
N PRO A 31 -3.79 -17.70 -12.80
CA PRO A 31 -4.21 -17.61 -14.20
C PRO A 31 -5.72 -17.52 -14.35
N THR A 32 -6.15 -16.88 -15.43
CA THR A 32 -7.56 -16.84 -15.79
C THR A 32 -7.96 -18.21 -16.31
N THR A 33 -9.02 -18.77 -15.75
CA THR A 33 -9.43 -20.14 -16.05
C THR A 33 -10.66 -20.24 -16.94
N GLY A 34 -11.35 -19.14 -17.16
CA GLY A 34 -12.51 -19.14 -18.07
C GLY A 34 -13.79 -19.72 -17.48
N ASP A 35 -13.79 -20.03 -16.20
CA ASP A 35 -14.95 -20.64 -15.54
C ASP A 35 -15.76 -19.63 -14.71
N GLY A 36 -15.49 -18.35 -14.89
CA GLY A 36 -16.13 -17.30 -14.10
C GLY A 36 -15.36 -16.90 -12.85
N THR A 37 -14.30 -17.62 -12.55
CA THR A 37 -13.43 -17.27 -11.42
C THR A 37 -12.62 -16.02 -11.76
N ARG A 38 -12.63 -15.07 -10.84
CA ARG A 38 -11.87 -13.83 -10.99
C ARG A 38 -10.66 -13.89 -10.06
N ALA A 39 -9.48 -13.94 -10.66
CA ALA A 39 -8.24 -14.04 -9.90
C ALA A 39 -7.81 -12.70 -9.34
N LEU A 40 -7.35 -12.69 -8.11
CA LEU A 40 -6.88 -11.48 -7.44
C LEU A 40 -5.43 -11.69 -6.97
N ILE A 41 -4.70 -10.58 -6.90
CA ILE A 41 -3.39 -10.59 -6.26
C ILE A 41 -3.64 -10.62 -4.76
N ALA A 42 -3.02 -11.56 -4.06
CA ALA A 42 -3.16 -11.65 -2.61
C ALA A 42 -2.40 -10.52 -1.92
N PRO A 43 -2.90 -10.00 -0.78
CA PRO A 43 -2.12 -9.06 0.01
C PRO A 43 -0.84 -9.72 0.51
N ARG A 44 0.20 -8.92 0.67
CA ARG A 44 1.48 -9.44 1.14
C ARG A 44 1.43 -9.82 2.61
N PHE A 45 0.71 -9.04 3.40
CA PHE A 45 0.50 -9.29 4.83
C PHE A 45 -0.90 -8.88 5.21
N MET A 46 -1.34 -9.37 6.35
CA MET A 46 -2.63 -8.98 6.93
C MET A 46 -2.42 -8.72 8.39
N ASP A 47 -3.18 -7.80 8.93
CA ASP A 47 -3.12 -7.54 10.37
C ASP A 47 -4.48 -7.12 10.89
N ILE A 48 -4.55 -7.00 12.21
CA ILE A 48 -5.68 -6.40 12.88
C ILE A 48 -5.12 -5.24 13.69
N HIS A 49 -5.65 -4.05 13.48
CA HIS A 49 -5.23 -2.92 14.29
C HIS A 49 -6.41 -2.25 14.94
N ARG A 50 -6.15 -1.73 16.13
CA ARG A 50 -7.18 -1.09 16.93
C ARG A 50 -7.33 0.36 16.51
N ILE A 51 -8.59 0.76 16.27
CA ILE A 51 -8.91 2.16 15.96
C ILE A 51 -9.33 2.87 17.24
N THR A 52 -10.20 2.21 18.04
CA THR A 52 -10.64 2.70 19.33
C THR A 52 -10.70 1.52 20.29
N ASP A 53 -11.06 1.75 21.53
CA ASP A 53 -11.18 0.68 22.53
C ASP A 53 -12.14 -0.41 22.10
N THR A 54 -13.11 -0.09 21.27
CA THR A 54 -14.15 -1.03 20.85
C THR A 54 -14.15 -1.33 19.37
N HIS A 55 -13.19 -0.78 18.62
CA HIS A 55 -13.18 -0.91 17.16
C HIS A 55 -11.83 -1.37 16.66
N GLU A 56 -11.84 -2.45 15.90
CA GLU A 56 -10.65 -2.97 15.25
C GLU A 56 -10.91 -3.11 13.76
N HIS A 57 -9.87 -2.95 12.96
CA HIS A 57 -9.96 -3.13 11.51
C HIS A 57 -8.99 -4.20 11.06
N ILE A 58 -9.41 -4.96 10.07
CA ILE A 58 -8.51 -5.88 9.39
C ILE A 58 -7.81 -5.10 8.31
N GLY A 59 -6.49 -5.10 8.34
CA GLY A 59 -5.66 -4.47 7.34
C GLY A 59 -5.20 -5.49 6.31
N LEU A 60 -5.35 -5.15 5.05
CA LEU A 60 -4.81 -5.94 3.94
C LEU A 60 -3.67 -5.12 3.36
N ILE A 61 -2.45 -5.62 3.51
CA ILE A 61 -1.25 -4.85 3.19
C ILE A 61 -0.71 -5.29 1.83
N TYR A 62 -0.68 -4.37 0.91
CA TYR A 62 -0.16 -4.61 -0.44
C TYR A 62 1.12 -3.85 -0.66
N TRP A 63 2.01 -4.42 -1.46
CA TRP A 63 3.11 -3.68 -2.05
C TRP A 63 2.67 -3.16 -3.40
N ALA A 64 3.10 -1.96 -3.74
CA ALA A 64 2.73 -1.36 -5.01
C ALA A 64 3.88 -0.53 -5.55
N ARG A 65 3.89 -0.39 -6.87
CA ARG A 65 4.86 0.46 -7.56
C ARG A 65 4.11 1.54 -8.31
N PRO A 66 4.60 2.78 -8.30
CA PRO A 66 3.95 3.82 -9.09
C PRO A 66 4.11 3.54 -10.58
N ARG A 67 3.04 3.72 -11.32
CA ARG A 67 3.09 3.61 -12.78
C ARG A 67 3.29 4.96 -13.40
N ARG A 68 2.60 5.98 -12.87
CA ARG A 68 2.71 7.35 -13.31
C ARG A 68 2.01 8.26 -12.32
N GLY A 69 2.22 9.55 -12.49
CA GLY A 69 1.60 10.56 -11.66
C GLY A 69 2.61 11.18 -10.72
N GLU A 70 2.20 12.26 -10.09
CA GLU A 70 3.00 12.94 -9.10
C GLU A 70 2.29 12.84 -7.76
N VAL A 71 3.07 12.79 -6.70
CA VAL A 71 2.49 12.77 -5.36
C VAL A 71 1.76 14.08 -5.12
N THR A 72 0.47 13.98 -4.81
CA THR A 72 -0.33 15.14 -4.45
C THR A 72 -1.14 14.78 -3.21
N LEU A 73 -1.38 15.79 -2.38
CA LEU A 73 -2.25 15.59 -1.23
C LEU A 73 -3.68 15.85 -1.64
N ALA A 74 -4.58 14.97 -1.25
CA ALA A 74 -5.99 15.19 -1.48
C ALA A 74 -6.45 16.39 -0.68
N ALA A 75 -7.30 17.22 -1.27
CA ALA A 75 -7.73 18.46 -0.63
C ALA A 75 -8.44 18.24 0.70
N THR A 76 -9.10 17.11 0.87
CA THR A 76 -9.85 16.78 2.08
C THR A 76 -9.10 15.86 3.04
N GLU A 77 -7.88 15.45 2.68
CA GLU A 77 -7.08 14.56 3.48
C GLU A 77 -5.97 15.34 4.17
N HIS A 78 -5.68 14.98 5.39
CA HIS A 78 -4.62 15.63 6.16
C HIS A 78 -3.37 14.78 6.25
N HIS A 79 -3.24 13.79 5.37
CA HIS A 79 -2.08 12.90 5.35
C HIS A 79 -0.96 13.53 4.57
N GLN A 80 0.24 13.44 5.09
CA GLN A 80 1.42 13.83 4.37
C GLN A 80 1.94 12.60 3.61
N ILE A 81 2.08 12.77 2.31
CA ILE A 81 2.63 11.73 1.44
C ILE A 81 3.98 12.22 0.97
N ARG A 82 5.00 11.40 1.11
CA ARG A 82 6.31 11.76 0.61
C ARG A 82 7.16 10.53 0.36
N TRP A 83 8.17 10.70 -0.45
CA TRP A 83 9.16 9.66 -0.68
C TRP A 83 10.17 9.69 0.46
N CYS A 84 10.56 8.53 0.91
CA CYS A 84 11.57 8.44 1.96
C CYS A 84 12.38 7.16 1.80
N THR A 85 13.59 7.18 2.33
CA THR A 85 14.44 5.99 2.37
C THR A 85 14.15 5.22 3.65
N ALA A 86 14.71 4.00 3.75
CA ALA A 86 14.55 3.20 4.95
C ALA A 86 15.12 3.91 6.17
N GLU A 87 16.23 4.63 6.00
CA GLU A 87 16.87 5.36 7.09
C GLU A 87 16.06 6.54 7.57
N GLU A 88 15.27 7.14 6.68
CA GLU A 88 14.46 8.29 7.03
C GLU A 88 13.22 7.94 7.82
N LEU A 89 12.82 6.66 7.84
CA LEU A 89 11.59 6.25 8.50
C LEU A 89 11.54 6.60 9.99
N ASP A 90 12.66 6.47 10.68
CA ASP A 90 12.71 6.76 12.11
C ASP A 90 12.69 8.26 12.41
N ALA A 91 12.97 9.08 11.42
CA ALA A 91 13.04 10.53 11.58
C ALA A 91 11.77 11.24 11.12
N LEU A 92 10.76 10.52 10.68
CA LEU A 92 9.53 11.13 10.19
C LEU A 92 8.78 11.88 11.29
N GLN A 93 8.23 13.03 10.91
CA GLN A 93 7.42 13.84 11.81
C GLN A 93 6.10 14.16 11.11
N PRO A 94 4.98 13.85 11.73
CA PRO A 94 4.85 13.12 13.00
C PRO A 94 5.34 11.67 12.85
N PRO A 95 5.71 11.03 13.96
CA PRO A 95 6.22 9.66 13.92
C PRO A 95 5.17 8.70 13.39
N VAL A 96 5.62 7.71 12.62
CA VAL A 96 4.73 6.63 12.17
C VAL A 96 4.86 5.46 13.12
N SER A 97 3.87 4.58 13.12
CA SER A 97 3.86 3.44 14.02
C SER A 97 4.97 2.46 13.68
N GLU A 98 5.33 1.63 14.65
CA GLU A 98 6.35 0.60 14.42
C GLU A 98 5.89 -0.40 13.37
N ALA A 99 4.60 -0.73 13.33
CA ALA A 99 4.07 -1.62 12.31
C ALA A 99 4.26 -1.04 10.91
N VAL A 100 3.96 0.24 10.73
CA VAL A 100 4.14 0.91 9.44
C VAL A 100 5.61 0.93 9.04
N LYS A 101 6.50 1.18 9.98
CA LYS A 101 7.94 1.14 9.70
C LYS A 101 8.38 -0.24 9.25
N TRP A 102 7.88 -1.27 9.92
CA TRP A 102 8.23 -2.63 9.55
C TRP A 102 7.77 -2.96 8.13
N TYR A 103 6.51 -2.63 7.80
CA TYR A 103 5.99 -2.85 6.46
C TYR A 103 6.79 -2.08 5.42
N ALA A 104 7.11 -0.83 5.70
CA ALA A 104 7.83 0.00 4.75
C ALA A 104 9.23 -0.56 4.47
N ARG A 105 9.93 -0.99 5.52
CA ARG A 105 11.25 -1.59 5.35
C ARG A 105 11.19 -2.88 4.59
N LYS A 106 10.18 -3.69 4.88
CA LYS A 106 9.99 -4.96 4.19
C LYS A 106 9.69 -4.75 2.71
N ALA A 107 8.86 -3.77 2.39
CA ALA A 107 8.55 -3.43 1.01
C ALA A 107 9.80 -2.98 0.26
N ILE A 108 10.59 -2.10 0.86
CA ILE A 108 11.83 -1.64 0.24
C ILE A 108 12.78 -2.81 -0.01
N GLU A 109 12.93 -3.68 0.97
CA GLU A 109 13.79 -4.85 0.84
C GLU A 109 13.34 -5.76 -0.31
N GLU A 110 12.04 -6.07 -0.36
CA GLU A 110 11.54 -7.01 -1.37
C GLU A 110 11.50 -6.43 -2.76
N LEU A 111 11.11 -5.17 -2.89
CA LEU A 111 10.99 -4.54 -4.21
C LEU A 111 12.32 -4.10 -4.77
N SER A 112 13.25 -3.70 -3.91
CA SER A 112 14.57 -3.27 -4.36
C SER A 112 15.36 -4.39 -5.03
N GLY A 113 15.17 -5.62 -4.57
CA GLY A 113 15.83 -6.78 -5.16
C GLY A 113 15.39 -7.05 -6.60
N LEU A 114 14.23 -6.57 -6.99
CA LEU A 114 13.67 -6.79 -8.31
C LEU A 114 13.99 -5.67 -9.28
N GLU A 115 14.14 -4.46 -8.79
CA GLU A 115 14.25 -3.27 -9.62
C GLU A 115 15.54 -2.49 -9.42
N GLY A 116 16.39 -2.99 -8.56
CA GLY A 116 17.55 -2.23 -8.17
C GLY A 116 17.22 -1.16 -7.15
N PRO A 117 18.23 -0.48 -6.64
CA PRO A 117 18.05 0.47 -5.56
C PRO A 117 17.30 1.72 -5.99
N GLY A 118 16.65 2.37 -5.06
CA GLY A 118 16.26 3.74 -5.23
C GLY A 118 14.79 4.07 -5.26
N GLN A 119 13.91 3.13 -5.05
CA GLN A 119 12.49 3.46 -5.00
C GLN A 119 11.94 3.20 -3.62
N CYS A 120 11.53 4.28 -2.98
CA CYS A 120 10.80 4.18 -1.73
C CYS A 120 9.32 4.05 -2.12
N GLY A 121 8.87 2.85 -2.35
CA GLY A 121 7.49 2.60 -2.69
C GLY A 121 6.63 2.65 -1.45
N ALA A 122 5.48 3.26 -1.57
CA ALA A 122 4.54 3.36 -0.47
C ALA A 122 3.92 1.99 -0.18
#